data_0ceab9968c29c778f90d00dfed4bd388
#
_entry.id   0ceab9968c29c778f90d00dfed4bd388
#
_cell.length_a   1.000
_cell.length_b   1.000
_cell.length_c   1.000
_cell.angle_alpha   90.00
_cell.angle_beta   90.00
_cell.angle_gamma   90.00
#
_symmetry.space_group_name_H-M   'P 1'
#
loop_
_entity.id
_entity.type
_entity.pdbx_description
1 polymer ?
#
loop_
_entity_poly.entity_id
_entity_poly.type
_entity_poly.pdbx_seq_one_letter_code
_entity_poly.pdbx_strand_id
1 'polypeptide(L)'
;MENTNIIPKIVKVEKGRIKVRDGDFYLYSFMISTNSTVDIHYAFTSGLEQGALGRVIPCRINSACITSEVFGCEKCDCKWQLDEAIKYICESKLGIITYHPSHEGLGHGIFTKLKSFNLVDEINTKYVDLGC
;
A
#
# COMPACT_ATOMS: atom_id res chain seq x y z
N MET A 1 -27.68 0.95 -21.11
CA MET A 1 -26.51 1.34 -20.31
C MET A 1 -25.33 0.52 -20.81
N GLU A 2 -24.47 1.14 -21.55
CA GLU A 2 -23.23 0.50 -21.98
C GLU A 2 -22.33 0.30 -20.75
N ASN A 3 -22.10 -0.95 -20.41
CA ASN A 3 -21.11 -1.36 -19.42
C ASN A 3 -19.75 -1.16 -20.09
N THR A 4 -19.24 0.07 -20.08
CA THR A 4 -17.87 0.35 -20.49
C THR A 4 -16.96 -0.27 -19.43
N ASN A 5 -16.50 -1.49 -19.67
CA ASN A 5 -15.44 -2.12 -18.91
C ASN A 5 -14.22 -1.20 -18.96
N ILE A 6 -14.04 -0.42 -17.92
CA ILE A 6 -12.88 0.45 -17.73
C ILE A 6 -11.69 -0.47 -17.48
N ILE A 7 -10.86 -0.66 -18.50
CA ILE A 7 -9.62 -1.42 -18.35
C ILE A 7 -8.53 -0.45 -17.91
N PRO A 8 -8.00 -0.56 -16.68
CA PRO A 8 -6.87 0.24 -16.25
C PRO A 8 -5.65 -0.01 -17.15
N LYS A 9 -4.91 1.06 -17.47
CA LYS A 9 -3.68 0.96 -18.26
C LYS A 9 -2.50 1.45 -17.47
N ILE A 10 -1.43 0.67 -17.46
CA ILE A 10 -0.12 1.14 -16.99
C ILE A 10 0.46 2.05 -18.09
N VAL A 11 0.60 3.34 -17.80
CA VAL A 11 1.10 4.34 -18.76
C VAL A 11 2.56 4.70 -18.52
N LYS A 12 3.08 4.43 -17.33
CA LYS A 12 4.49 4.63 -16.99
C LYS A 12 4.92 3.69 -15.89
N VAL A 13 6.15 3.20 -15.99
CA VAL A 13 6.81 2.40 -14.94
C VAL A 13 8.23 2.91 -14.78
N GLU A 14 8.65 3.12 -13.54
CA GLU A 14 10.05 3.37 -13.19
C GLU A 14 10.47 2.42 -12.06
N LYS A 15 11.75 2.07 -12.06
CA LYS A 15 12.36 1.22 -11.05
C LYS A 15 13.58 1.89 -10.46
N GLY A 16 13.63 1.97 -9.13
CA GLY A 16 14.79 2.47 -8.40
C GLY A 16 15.31 1.46 -7.40
N ARG A 17 16.64 1.46 -7.20
CA ARG A 17 17.25 0.71 -6.10
C ARG A 17 17.13 1.52 -4.82
N ILE A 18 16.70 0.89 -3.75
CA ILE A 18 16.59 1.51 -2.42
C ILE A 18 17.27 0.66 -1.36
N LYS A 19 17.73 1.28 -0.29
CA LYS A 19 18.28 0.62 0.89
C LYS A 19 17.30 0.60 2.03
N VAL A 20 17.00 -0.60 2.53
CA VAL A 20 16.11 -0.79 3.68
C VAL A 20 16.72 -1.86 4.59
N ARG A 21 16.85 -1.58 5.90
CA ARG A 21 17.39 -2.53 6.87
C ARG A 21 18.75 -3.13 6.43
N ASP A 22 19.64 -2.29 5.94
CA ASP A 22 20.97 -2.64 5.42
C ASP A 22 20.99 -3.56 4.18
N GLY A 23 19.82 -3.84 3.59
CA GLY A 23 19.68 -4.59 2.35
C GLY A 23 19.36 -3.70 1.15
N ASP A 24 19.70 -4.20 -0.04
CA ASP A 24 19.36 -3.55 -1.31
C ASP A 24 18.11 -4.20 -1.90
N PHE A 25 17.13 -3.38 -2.24
CA PHE A 25 15.83 -3.77 -2.78
C PHE A 25 15.48 -2.91 -3.98
N TYR A 26 14.41 -3.26 -4.68
CA TYR A 26 13.85 -2.43 -5.72
C TYR A 26 12.49 -1.88 -5.34
N LEU A 27 12.29 -0.61 -5.64
CA LEU A 27 10.98 0.02 -5.60
C LEU A 27 10.55 0.36 -7.02
N TYR A 28 9.42 -0.19 -7.43
CA TYR A 28 8.76 0.16 -8.68
C TYR A 28 7.69 1.20 -8.40
N SER A 29 7.55 2.15 -9.31
CA SER A 29 6.44 3.10 -9.35
C SER A 29 5.67 2.89 -10.64
N PHE A 30 4.36 2.73 -10.54
CA PHE A 30 3.45 2.52 -11.66
C PHE A 30 2.48 3.68 -11.74
N MET A 31 2.42 4.33 -12.88
CA MET A 31 1.35 5.26 -13.19
C MET A 31 0.24 4.50 -13.91
N ILE A 32 -0.94 4.45 -13.31
CA ILE A 32 -2.10 3.72 -13.82
C ILE A 32 -3.19 4.72 -14.19
N SER A 33 -3.61 4.70 -15.44
CA SER A 33 -4.68 5.54 -15.95
C SER A 33 -5.96 4.73 -16.11
N THR A 34 -7.04 5.30 -15.63
CA THR A 34 -8.42 4.89 -15.94
C THR A 34 -9.09 5.98 -16.80
N ASN A 35 -10.38 5.83 -17.14
CA ASN A 35 -11.07 6.85 -17.92
C ASN A 35 -11.20 8.20 -17.20
N SER A 36 -11.10 8.24 -15.88
CA SER A 36 -11.35 9.43 -15.06
C SER A 36 -10.23 9.81 -14.11
N THR A 37 -9.27 8.91 -13.86
CA THR A 37 -8.22 9.14 -12.87
C THR A 37 -6.86 8.69 -13.37
N VAL A 38 -5.82 9.27 -12.77
CA VAL A 38 -4.43 8.79 -12.87
C VAL A 38 -3.92 8.60 -11.45
N ASP A 39 -3.55 7.38 -11.12
CA ASP A 39 -3.07 7.00 -9.80
C ASP A 39 -1.64 6.46 -9.86
N ILE A 40 -0.89 6.70 -8.79
CA ILE A 40 0.45 6.14 -8.61
C ILE A 40 0.36 5.01 -7.59
N HIS A 41 0.88 3.85 -7.97
CA HIS A 41 1.03 2.69 -7.11
C HIS A 41 2.49 2.25 -7.05
N TYR A 42 2.85 1.56 -5.98
CA TYR A 42 4.22 1.12 -5.77
C TYR A 42 4.31 -0.38 -5.56
N ALA A 43 5.46 -0.97 -5.91
CA ALA A 43 5.81 -2.32 -5.52
C ALA A 43 7.24 -2.36 -4.97
N PHE A 44 7.36 -2.71 -3.70
CA PHE A 44 8.63 -3.01 -3.06
C PHE A 44 8.93 -4.49 -3.28
N THR A 45 10.10 -4.81 -3.83
CA THR A 45 10.43 -6.17 -4.23
C THR A 45 11.81 -6.61 -3.74
N SER A 46 11.92 -7.89 -3.46
CA SER A 46 13.16 -8.57 -3.12
C SER A 46 13.26 -9.91 -3.85
N GLY A 47 14.42 -10.19 -4.40
CA GLY A 47 14.79 -11.52 -4.93
C GLY A 47 14.18 -11.90 -6.27
N LEU A 48 13.41 -11.02 -6.92
CA LEU A 48 12.74 -11.34 -8.18
C LEU A 48 13.72 -11.38 -9.36
N GLU A 49 14.78 -10.60 -9.33
CA GLU A 49 15.80 -10.51 -10.39
C GLU A 49 16.64 -11.80 -10.52
N GLN A 50 16.66 -12.64 -9.51
CA GLN A 50 17.42 -13.90 -9.47
C GLN A 50 16.64 -15.08 -10.04
N GLY A 51 15.48 -14.84 -10.64
CA GLY A 51 14.60 -15.85 -11.17
C GLY A 51 13.66 -16.44 -10.13
N ALA A 52 12.39 -16.11 -10.26
CA ALA A 52 11.34 -16.55 -9.33
C ALA A 52 10.51 -17.73 -9.89
N LEU A 53 10.85 -18.23 -11.06
CA LEU A 53 10.12 -19.32 -11.73
C LEU A 53 10.08 -20.58 -10.85
N GLY A 54 8.87 -21.06 -10.57
CA GLY A 54 8.65 -22.27 -9.77
C GLY A 54 8.73 -22.05 -8.25
N ARG A 55 8.89 -20.80 -7.77
CA ARG A 55 8.89 -20.46 -6.33
C ARG A 55 7.58 -19.82 -5.92
N VAL A 56 7.13 -20.12 -4.72
CA VAL A 56 6.02 -19.39 -4.07
C VAL A 56 6.57 -18.05 -3.57
N ILE A 57 6.01 -16.95 -4.07
CA ILE A 57 6.45 -15.60 -3.73
C ILE A 57 5.49 -15.01 -2.70
N PRO A 58 5.94 -14.73 -1.47
CA PRO A 58 5.14 -14.00 -0.49
C PRO A 58 4.74 -12.63 -1.06
N CYS A 59 3.45 -12.29 -0.94
CA CYS A 59 2.93 -11.02 -1.41
C CYS A 59 2.00 -10.40 -0.39
N ARG A 60 2.21 -9.09 -0.12
CA ARG A 60 1.30 -8.28 0.67
C ARG A 60 0.73 -7.15 -0.20
N ILE A 61 -0.58 -6.98 -0.14
CA ILE A 61 -1.26 -5.79 -0.65
C ILE A 61 -1.45 -4.82 0.51
N ASN A 62 -0.83 -3.64 0.45
CA ASN A 62 -0.89 -2.63 1.50
C ASN A 62 -1.62 -1.37 1.03
N SER A 63 -2.80 -1.14 1.58
CA SER A 63 -3.48 0.15 1.44
C SER A 63 -2.82 1.18 2.33
N ALA A 64 -2.63 2.41 1.84
CA ALA A 64 -1.98 3.46 2.60
C ALA A 64 -2.75 3.82 3.87
N CYS A 65 -2.00 4.09 4.93
CA CYS A 65 -2.51 4.62 6.18
C CYS A 65 -1.54 5.68 6.71
N ILE A 66 -1.61 6.88 6.16
CA ILE A 66 -0.66 7.95 6.47
C ILE A 66 -0.67 8.32 7.95
N THR A 67 -1.82 8.26 8.60
CA THR A 67 -1.94 8.57 10.03
C THR A 67 -1.13 7.61 10.90
N SER A 68 -1.14 6.32 10.58
CA SER A 68 -0.38 5.30 11.31
C SER A 68 1.07 5.21 10.82
N GLU A 69 1.26 5.07 9.53
CA GLU A 69 2.57 4.77 8.93
C GLU A 69 3.55 5.94 9.04
N VAL A 70 3.08 7.18 8.93
CA VAL A 70 3.91 8.38 8.98
C VAL A 70 3.85 9.05 10.35
N PHE A 71 2.64 9.25 10.90
CA PHE A 71 2.45 10.03 12.12
C PHE A 71 2.31 9.19 13.40
N GLY A 72 2.31 7.87 13.30
CA GLY A 72 2.28 6.97 14.45
C GLY A 72 0.95 6.96 15.21
N CYS A 73 -0.16 7.21 14.52
CA CYS A 73 -1.49 7.12 15.11
C CYS A 73 -1.76 5.72 15.64
N GLU A 74 -2.19 5.62 16.90
CA GLU A 74 -2.41 4.36 17.61
C GLU A 74 -3.85 3.83 17.47
N LYS A 75 -4.68 4.46 16.64
CA LYS A 75 -6.06 4.01 16.37
C LYS A 75 -6.12 2.71 15.56
N CYS A 76 -5.00 2.30 14.95
CA CYS A 76 -4.87 1.05 14.19
C CYS A 76 -3.45 0.50 14.27
N ASP A 77 -3.25 -0.70 13.76
CA ASP A 77 -1.96 -1.40 13.70
C ASP A 77 -1.31 -1.40 12.31
N CYS A 78 -1.78 -0.53 11.40
CA CYS A 78 -1.34 -0.52 9.99
C CYS A 78 0.18 -0.35 9.85
N LYS A 79 0.79 0.54 10.65
CA LYS A 79 2.25 0.70 10.66
C LYS A 79 2.96 -0.58 11.05
N TRP A 80 2.52 -1.23 12.11
CA TRP A 80 3.11 -2.50 12.58
C TRP A 80 2.99 -3.58 11.50
N GLN A 81 1.85 -3.70 10.85
CA GLN A 81 1.64 -4.68 9.78
C GLN A 81 2.58 -4.44 8.59
N LEU A 82 2.80 -3.18 8.20
CA LEU A 82 3.73 -2.84 7.12
C LEU A 82 5.18 -3.13 7.55
N ASP A 83 5.57 -2.75 8.76
CA ASP A 83 6.91 -2.98 9.30
C ASP A 83 7.24 -4.49 9.38
N GLU A 84 6.29 -5.32 9.81
CA GLU A 84 6.46 -6.79 9.85
C GLU A 84 6.55 -7.40 8.46
N ALA A 85 5.77 -6.90 7.49
CA ALA A 85 5.88 -7.35 6.11
C ALA A 85 7.24 -7.00 5.49
N ILE A 86 7.73 -5.79 5.70
CA ILE A 86 9.07 -5.37 5.26
C ILE A 86 10.14 -6.25 5.90
N LYS A 87 10.07 -6.46 7.22
CA LYS A 87 10.99 -7.32 7.94
C LYS A 87 11.02 -8.73 7.36
N TYR A 88 9.85 -9.34 7.16
CA TYR A 88 9.74 -10.68 6.60
C TYR A 88 10.41 -10.79 5.22
N ILE A 89 10.16 -9.84 4.33
CA ILE A 89 10.74 -9.83 2.99
C ILE A 89 12.24 -9.60 3.02
N CYS A 90 12.73 -8.74 3.94
CA CYS A 90 14.16 -8.51 4.12
C CYS A 90 14.88 -9.78 4.61
N GLU A 91 14.29 -10.49 5.54
CA GLU A 91 14.86 -11.73 6.10
C GLU A 91 14.79 -12.90 5.12
N SER A 92 13.67 -13.09 4.45
CA SER A 92 13.46 -14.16 3.46
C SER A 92 14.18 -13.91 2.13
N LYS A 93 14.57 -12.67 1.85
CA LYS A 93 15.19 -12.22 0.59
C LYS A 93 14.36 -12.57 -0.65
N LEU A 94 13.04 -12.70 -0.47
CA LEU A 94 12.07 -12.95 -1.53
C LEU A 94 10.71 -12.41 -1.13
N GLY A 95 10.09 -11.63 -2.00
CA GLY A 95 8.71 -11.19 -1.83
C GLY A 95 8.37 -9.88 -2.50
N ILE A 96 7.10 -9.53 -2.40
CA ILE A 96 6.52 -8.32 -2.97
C ILE A 96 5.60 -7.66 -1.93
N ILE A 97 5.73 -6.35 -1.76
CA ILE A 97 4.71 -5.53 -1.09
C ILE A 97 4.21 -4.53 -2.11
N THR A 98 2.93 -4.57 -2.45
CA THR A 98 2.30 -3.50 -3.23
C THR A 98 1.74 -2.45 -2.29
N TYR A 99 1.92 -1.18 -2.62
CA TYR A 99 1.49 -0.05 -1.81
C TYR A 99 0.59 0.88 -2.62
N HIS A 100 -0.59 1.17 -2.07
CA HIS A 100 -1.68 1.83 -2.78
C HIS A 100 -2.11 3.12 -2.08
N PRO A 101 -1.52 4.29 -2.43
CA PRO A 101 -1.87 5.58 -1.80
C PRO A 101 -3.34 5.97 -1.96
N SER A 102 -3.93 5.66 -3.10
CA SER A 102 -5.35 5.95 -3.40
C SER A 102 -6.34 5.12 -2.58
N HIS A 103 -5.88 4.08 -1.87
CA HIS A 103 -6.72 3.26 -0.99
C HIS A 103 -6.84 3.82 0.44
N GLU A 104 -6.26 4.99 0.73
CA GLU A 104 -6.39 5.65 2.03
C GLU A 104 -7.86 5.77 2.46
N GLY A 105 -8.16 5.46 3.73
CA GLY A 105 -9.52 5.51 4.25
C GLY A 105 -10.48 4.56 3.54
N LEU A 106 -10.06 3.31 3.24
CA LEU A 106 -10.83 2.34 2.44
C LEU A 106 -11.23 2.88 1.06
N GLY A 107 -10.39 3.72 0.46
CA GLY A 107 -10.65 4.36 -0.81
C GLY A 107 -11.52 5.63 -0.75
N HIS A 108 -11.98 6.01 0.45
CA HIS A 108 -12.74 7.26 0.66
C HIS A 108 -11.86 8.49 0.84
N GLY A 109 -10.55 8.29 1.00
CA GLY A 109 -9.55 9.33 1.13
C GLY A 109 -9.33 9.84 2.54
N ILE A 110 -8.24 10.60 2.71
CA ILE A 110 -7.79 11.10 4.02
C ILE A 110 -8.79 12.07 4.67
N PHE A 111 -9.45 12.91 3.88
CA PHE A 111 -10.42 13.88 4.41
C PHE A 111 -11.59 13.17 5.12
N THR A 112 -12.16 12.17 4.49
CA THR A 112 -13.25 11.36 5.06
C THR A 112 -12.79 10.61 6.30
N LYS A 113 -11.59 10.05 6.25
CA LYS A 113 -10.98 9.35 7.38
C LYS A 113 -10.83 10.25 8.60
N LEU A 114 -10.26 11.45 8.44
CA LEU A 114 -10.09 12.40 9.55
C LEU A 114 -11.43 12.89 10.12
N LYS A 115 -12.42 13.07 9.25
CA LYS A 115 -13.80 13.37 9.69
C LYS A 115 -14.36 12.26 10.57
N SER A 116 -14.15 11.01 10.19
CA SER A 116 -14.62 9.86 10.95
C SER A 116 -13.95 9.76 12.34
N PHE A 117 -12.70 10.13 12.46
CA PHE A 117 -12.01 10.19 13.75
C PHE A 117 -12.71 11.16 14.72
N ASN A 118 -13.07 12.35 14.25
CA ASN A 118 -13.78 13.33 15.07
C ASN A 118 -15.15 12.81 15.52
N LEU A 119 -15.90 12.16 14.62
CA LEU A 119 -17.21 11.57 14.96
C LEU A 119 -17.09 10.46 16.01
N VAL A 120 -16.09 9.60 15.91
CA VAL A 120 -15.85 8.53 16.88
C VAL A 120 -15.51 9.10 18.25
N ASP A 121 -14.67 10.13 18.29
CA ASP A 121 -14.28 10.78 19.54
C ASP A 121 -15.48 11.49 20.20
N GLU A 122 -16.36 12.14 19.40
CA GLU A 122 -17.56 12.81 19.87
C GLU A 122 -18.61 11.87 20.46
N ILE A 123 -18.81 10.70 19.86
CA ILE A 123 -19.85 9.74 20.30
C ILE A 123 -19.31 8.64 21.20
N ASN A 124 -18.04 8.70 21.58
CA ASN A 124 -17.35 7.74 22.45
C ASN A 124 -17.52 6.26 22.01
N THR A 125 -17.59 6.02 20.70
CA THR A 125 -17.67 4.69 20.11
C THR A 125 -16.29 4.14 19.79
N LYS A 126 -16.15 2.82 19.86
CA LYS A 126 -14.91 2.16 19.43
C LYS A 126 -14.73 2.34 17.93
N TYR A 127 -13.54 2.77 17.53
CA TYR A 127 -13.13 2.87 16.15
C TYR A 127 -12.85 1.47 15.62
N VAL A 128 -13.79 0.86 14.93
CA VAL A 128 -13.62 -0.52 14.46
C VAL A 128 -13.57 -0.64 12.95
N ASP A 129 -14.25 0.25 12.21
CA ASP A 129 -14.51 -0.01 10.79
C ASP A 129 -14.31 1.17 9.84
N LEU A 130 -13.55 2.20 10.21
CA LEU A 130 -13.46 3.41 9.41
C LEU A 130 -12.10 3.66 8.74
N GLY A 131 -11.42 2.62 8.33
CA GLY A 131 -10.40 2.77 7.33
C GLY A 131 -8.95 2.80 7.78
N CYS A 132 -8.64 2.04 8.77
CA CYS A 132 -7.26 1.63 9.00
C CYS A 132 -7.03 0.19 8.59
#